data_8436fc5a2f8c4621a2e0ee764fc00316
#
_entry.id   8436fc5a2f8c4621a2e0ee764fc00316
#
_cell.length_a   1.000
_cell.length_b   1.000
_cell.length_c   1.000
_cell.angle_alpha   90.00
_cell.angle_beta   90.00
_cell.angle_gamma   90.00
#
_symmetry.space_group_name_H-M   'P 1'
#
loop_
_entity.id
_entity.type
_entity.pdbx_description
1 polymer ?
#
loop_
_entity_poly.entity_id
_entity_poly.type
_entity_poly.pdbx_seq_one_letter_code
_entity_poly.pdbx_strand_id
1 'polypeptide(L)'
;VSGANLGPDWERLPDGTAYRQAARVVVFGDDGRVLLARGHDADQPERSWYFTIGGGIEPGESPRQAAVRELAEEAGLWVDPQVLVGPVLTRQARFDFFAETVRQDEVFFLAHVPAGSAVSTDGWTAVERGFMDEVCWWEAGDLAQVTREIFPAQLPALVRQWRSGWDGTVIHLGLQDERTTIASPATTRQASSASEEGHHR
;
A
#
# COMPACT_ATOMS: atom_id res chain seq x y z
N VAL A 1 -16.23 9.91 -20.98
CA VAL A 1 -15.45 10.23 -19.79
C VAL A 1 -14.15 9.48 -19.94
N SER A 2 -13.06 10.21 -20.21
CA SER A 2 -11.72 9.62 -20.34
C SER A 2 -11.31 9.18 -18.93
N GLY A 3 -11.19 7.87 -18.71
CA GLY A 3 -10.66 7.33 -17.44
C GLY A 3 -9.25 7.85 -17.19
N ALA A 4 -8.80 7.84 -15.94
CA ALA A 4 -7.45 8.20 -15.58
C ALA A 4 -6.45 7.38 -16.41
N ASN A 5 -5.37 8.03 -16.89
CA ASN A 5 -4.27 7.32 -17.54
C ASN A 5 -3.39 6.67 -16.46
N LEU A 6 -3.76 5.45 -16.08
CA LEU A 6 -3.13 4.72 -14.98
C LEU A 6 -1.77 4.10 -15.34
N GLY A 7 -1.41 4.06 -16.63
CA GLY A 7 -0.19 3.41 -17.10
C GLY A 7 -0.42 2.11 -17.89
N PRO A 8 0.60 1.59 -18.55
CA PRO A 8 0.49 0.44 -19.46
C PRO A 8 0.34 -0.92 -18.75
N ASP A 9 0.63 -0.98 -17.47
CA ASP A 9 0.54 -2.16 -16.60
C ASP A 9 -0.89 -2.42 -16.08
N TRP A 10 -1.83 -1.49 -16.38
CA TRP A 10 -3.23 -1.62 -16.00
C TRP A 10 -4.09 -2.15 -17.15
N GLU A 11 -4.92 -3.13 -16.84
CA GLU A 11 -5.93 -3.67 -17.74
C GLU A 11 -7.34 -3.39 -17.22
N ARG A 12 -8.35 -3.51 -18.07
CA ARG A 12 -9.76 -3.36 -17.67
C ARG A 12 -10.41 -4.73 -17.56
N LEU A 13 -10.95 -5.02 -16.39
CA LEU A 13 -11.78 -6.20 -16.18
C LEU A 13 -13.15 -6.05 -16.90
N PRO A 14 -13.91 -7.15 -17.10
CA PRO A 14 -15.23 -7.08 -17.75
C PRO A 14 -16.24 -6.16 -17.07
N ASP A 15 -16.09 -5.90 -15.76
CA ASP A 15 -16.91 -4.97 -15.00
C ASP A 15 -16.44 -3.51 -15.10
N GLY A 16 -15.39 -3.26 -15.89
CA GLY A 16 -14.79 -1.94 -16.07
C GLY A 16 -13.74 -1.54 -15.04
N THR A 17 -13.56 -2.33 -13.97
CA THR A 17 -12.55 -2.05 -12.93
C THR A 17 -11.15 -2.12 -13.52
N ALA A 18 -10.31 -1.12 -13.23
CA ALA A 18 -8.90 -1.19 -13.54
C ALA A 18 -8.22 -2.20 -12.61
N TYR A 19 -7.39 -3.05 -13.20
CA TYR A 19 -6.73 -4.15 -12.52
C TYR A 19 -5.29 -4.29 -12.97
N ARG A 20 -4.41 -4.67 -12.04
CA ARG A 20 -3.04 -5.10 -12.38
C ARG A 20 -2.54 -6.15 -11.40
N GLN A 21 -1.48 -6.84 -11.80
CA GLN A 21 -0.63 -7.60 -10.88
C GLN A 21 0.52 -6.72 -10.41
N ALA A 22 0.94 -6.87 -9.17
CA ALA A 22 2.02 -6.08 -8.61
C ALA A 22 2.96 -6.92 -7.74
N ALA A 23 4.21 -6.49 -7.67
CA ALA A 23 5.22 -7.08 -6.81
C ALA A 23 5.72 -6.03 -5.80
N ARG A 24 5.82 -6.43 -4.53
CA ARG A 24 6.21 -5.59 -3.41
C ARG A 24 7.43 -6.15 -2.70
N VAL A 25 8.24 -5.27 -2.13
CA VAL A 25 9.41 -5.66 -1.33
C VAL A 25 9.34 -5.03 0.06
N VAL A 26 9.44 -5.87 1.08
CA VAL A 26 9.74 -5.43 2.44
C VAL A 26 11.25 -5.47 2.60
N VAL A 27 11.87 -4.30 2.69
CA VAL A 27 13.33 -4.15 2.73
C VAL A 27 13.78 -3.93 4.15
N PHE A 28 14.65 -4.81 4.64
CA PHE A 28 15.32 -4.68 5.94
C PHE A 28 16.75 -4.18 5.77
N GLY A 29 17.14 -3.21 6.57
CA GLY A 29 18.54 -2.93 6.82
C GLY A 29 19.14 -3.96 7.78
N ASP A 30 20.46 -4.21 7.69
CA ASP A 30 21.17 -5.09 8.63
C ASP A 30 21.09 -4.59 10.09
N ASP A 31 20.72 -3.33 10.31
CA ASP A 31 20.44 -2.74 11.62
C ASP A 31 19.00 -3.03 12.12
N GLY A 32 18.19 -3.74 11.33
CA GLY A 32 16.81 -4.14 11.65
C GLY A 32 15.77 -3.08 11.41
N ARG A 33 16.12 -1.96 10.77
CA ARG A 33 15.15 -0.99 10.26
C ARG A 33 14.46 -1.54 9.02
N VAL A 34 13.29 -1.01 8.71
CA VAL A 34 12.51 -1.36 7.51
C VAL A 34 12.28 -0.11 6.68
N LEU A 35 12.32 -0.26 5.36
CA LEU A 35 12.10 0.81 4.42
C LEU A 35 10.62 0.89 4.05
N LEU A 36 10.04 2.08 4.14
CA LEU A 36 8.67 2.36 3.70
C LEU A 36 8.65 3.60 2.81
N ALA A 37 7.73 3.60 1.86
CA ALA A 37 7.31 4.79 1.16
C ALA A 37 6.14 5.44 1.89
N ARG A 38 6.06 6.77 1.83
CA ARG A 38 4.88 7.54 2.22
C ARG A 38 4.27 8.16 0.99
N GLY A 39 2.96 8.06 0.88
CA GLY A 39 2.18 8.73 -0.14
C GLY A 39 0.96 9.42 0.43
N HIS A 40 0.31 10.19 -0.42
CA HIS A 40 -0.94 10.88 -0.11
C HIS A 40 -1.98 10.60 -1.19
N ASP A 41 -3.24 10.83 -0.85
CA ASP A 41 -4.33 10.78 -1.82
C ASP A 41 -4.26 12.02 -2.72
N ALA A 42 -4.15 11.82 -4.03
CA ALA A 42 -4.05 12.91 -4.99
C ALA A 42 -5.27 13.86 -4.97
N ASP A 43 -6.44 13.33 -4.56
CA ASP A 43 -7.70 14.09 -4.47
C ASP A 43 -7.95 14.62 -3.06
N GLN A 44 -7.31 14.04 -2.02
CA GLN A 44 -7.41 14.41 -0.62
C GLN A 44 -6.02 14.43 0.03
N PRO A 45 -5.18 15.44 -0.24
CA PRO A 45 -3.76 15.44 0.16
C PRO A 45 -3.50 15.39 1.67
N GLU A 46 -4.50 15.70 2.49
CA GLU A 46 -4.43 15.54 3.95
C GLU A 46 -4.48 14.07 4.39
N ARG A 47 -5.01 13.16 3.55
CA ARG A 47 -4.96 11.72 3.77
C ARG A 47 -3.64 11.18 3.23
N SER A 48 -2.84 10.61 4.09
CA SER A 48 -1.56 10.00 3.71
C SER A 48 -1.30 8.72 4.49
N TRP A 49 -0.52 7.82 3.90
CA TRP A 49 -0.25 6.48 4.43
C TRP A 49 1.16 6.03 4.13
N TYR A 50 1.61 5.01 4.85
CA TYR A 50 2.84 4.30 4.55
C TYR A 50 2.55 2.97 3.82
N PHE A 51 3.46 2.57 2.95
CA PHE A 51 3.37 1.31 2.21
C PHE A 51 4.76 0.79 1.85
N THR A 52 4.81 -0.45 1.37
CA THR A 52 6.07 -1.08 0.94
C THR A 52 6.44 -0.65 -0.47
N ILE A 53 7.73 -0.62 -0.75
CA ILE A 53 8.26 -0.39 -2.10
C ILE A 53 7.69 -1.41 -3.08
N GLY A 54 7.36 -0.99 -4.31
CA GLY A 54 6.93 -1.86 -5.38
C GLY A 54 5.74 -1.36 -6.16
N GLY A 55 5.51 -1.93 -7.32
CA GLY A 55 4.49 -1.52 -8.29
C GLY A 55 4.08 -2.63 -9.25
N GLY A 56 3.59 -2.24 -10.41
CA GLY A 56 3.05 -3.13 -11.42
C GLY A 56 4.09 -4.08 -12.02
N ILE A 57 3.66 -5.29 -12.34
CA ILE A 57 4.46 -6.26 -13.07
C ILE A 57 4.27 -5.99 -14.56
N GLU A 58 5.36 -5.68 -15.27
CA GLU A 58 5.33 -5.42 -16.71
C GLU A 58 5.18 -6.71 -17.53
N PRO A 59 4.66 -6.62 -18.78
CA PRO A 59 4.56 -7.78 -19.67
C PRO A 59 5.90 -8.47 -19.89
N GLY A 60 5.95 -9.78 -19.57
CA GLY A 60 7.16 -10.61 -19.72
C GLY A 60 8.11 -10.56 -18.53
N GLU A 61 7.82 -9.77 -17.51
CA GLU A 61 8.58 -9.66 -16.28
C GLU A 61 8.10 -10.69 -15.24
N SER A 62 9.00 -11.31 -14.54
CA SER A 62 8.63 -12.11 -13.37
C SER A 62 8.38 -11.22 -12.15
N PRO A 63 7.58 -11.67 -11.17
CA PRO A 63 7.34 -10.87 -9.95
C PRO A 63 8.63 -10.45 -9.21
N ARG A 64 9.68 -11.29 -9.24
CA ARG A 64 10.97 -10.94 -8.63
C ARG A 64 11.72 -9.85 -9.40
N GLN A 65 11.62 -9.86 -10.71
CA GLN A 65 12.22 -8.82 -11.56
C GLN A 65 11.50 -7.48 -11.35
N ALA A 66 10.15 -7.50 -11.35
CA ALA A 66 9.36 -6.31 -11.02
C ALA A 66 9.75 -5.74 -9.65
N ALA A 67 9.80 -6.59 -8.63
CA ALA A 67 10.15 -6.17 -7.27
C ALA A 67 11.52 -5.47 -7.19
N VAL A 68 12.52 -5.97 -7.92
CA VAL A 68 13.86 -5.37 -7.95
C VAL A 68 13.91 -4.10 -8.79
N ARG A 69 13.21 -4.06 -9.92
CA ARG A 69 13.09 -2.86 -10.76
C ARG A 69 12.45 -1.72 -9.96
N GLU A 70 11.33 -1.98 -9.34
CA GLU A 70 10.61 -1.00 -8.51
C GLU A 70 11.47 -0.53 -7.32
N LEU A 71 12.23 -1.44 -6.68
CA LEU A 71 13.15 -1.07 -5.60
C LEU A 71 14.23 -0.10 -6.10
N ALA A 72 14.75 -0.31 -7.31
CA ALA A 72 15.72 0.57 -7.90
C ALA A 72 15.13 1.93 -8.31
N GLU A 73 13.92 1.94 -8.87
CA GLU A 73 13.22 3.14 -9.33
C GLU A 73 12.72 3.99 -8.17
N GLU A 74 12.05 3.37 -7.18
CA GLU A 74 11.43 4.10 -6.07
C GLU A 74 12.41 4.48 -4.95
N ALA A 75 13.45 3.68 -4.72
CA ALA A 75 14.36 3.86 -3.58
C ALA A 75 15.85 3.97 -3.95
N GLY A 76 16.22 3.81 -5.22
CA GLY A 76 17.62 3.81 -5.65
C GLY A 76 18.44 2.62 -5.14
N LEU A 77 17.78 1.56 -4.64
CA LEU A 77 18.42 0.37 -4.11
C LEU A 77 18.32 -0.77 -5.11
N TRP A 78 19.41 -1.50 -5.28
CA TRP A 78 19.41 -2.66 -6.16
C TRP A 78 19.86 -3.92 -5.43
N VAL A 79 19.14 -5.02 -5.68
CA VAL A 79 19.50 -6.36 -5.22
C VAL A 79 19.31 -7.36 -6.36
N ASP A 80 20.06 -8.48 -6.33
CA ASP A 80 19.81 -9.54 -7.29
C ASP A 80 18.42 -10.16 -7.05
N PRO A 81 17.56 -10.34 -8.09
CA PRO A 81 16.27 -11.00 -7.93
C PRO A 81 16.33 -12.38 -7.25
N GLN A 82 17.46 -13.08 -7.35
CA GLN A 82 17.65 -14.40 -6.73
C GLN A 82 17.84 -14.35 -5.22
N VAL A 83 18.30 -13.22 -4.66
CA VAL A 83 18.46 -13.08 -3.20
C VAL A 83 17.18 -12.68 -2.49
N LEU A 84 16.13 -12.29 -3.22
CA LEU A 84 14.84 -12.03 -2.61
C LEU A 84 14.31 -13.30 -1.92
N VAL A 85 13.84 -13.14 -0.69
CA VAL A 85 13.22 -14.22 0.08
C VAL A 85 11.72 -14.24 -0.19
N GLY A 86 11.15 -15.40 -0.44
CA GLY A 86 9.71 -15.52 -0.65
C GLY A 86 9.30 -16.11 -2.00
N PRO A 87 8.01 -15.99 -2.36
CA PRO A 87 7.02 -15.05 -1.82
C PRO A 87 6.67 -15.31 -0.36
N VAL A 88 6.49 -14.23 0.43
CA VAL A 88 6.16 -14.31 1.87
C VAL A 88 4.70 -13.97 2.16
N LEU A 89 4.06 -13.21 1.29
CA LEU A 89 2.70 -12.73 1.43
C LEU A 89 2.05 -12.58 0.05
N THR A 90 0.75 -12.88 -0.03
CA THR A 90 -0.11 -12.48 -1.16
C THR A 90 -1.38 -11.83 -0.63
N ARG A 91 -1.90 -10.88 -1.37
CA ARG A 91 -3.20 -10.25 -1.10
C ARG A 91 -3.85 -9.73 -2.37
N GLN A 92 -5.13 -9.43 -2.28
CA GLN A 92 -5.84 -8.60 -3.23
C GLN A 92 -6.12 -7.25 -2.56
N ALA A 93 -5.67 -6.17 -3.15
CA ALA A 93 -5.95 -4.82 -2.67
C ALA A 93 -7.02 -4.17 -3.54
N ARG A 94 -7.95 -3.45 -2.90
CA ARG A 94 -8.93 -2.59 -3.54
C ARG A 94 -8.84 -1.21 -2.92
N PHE A 95 -8.50 -0.21 -3.71
CA PHE A 95 -8.27 1.16 -3.22
C PHE A 95 -8.66 2.18 -4.28
N ASP A 96 -8.77 3.43 -3.89
CA ASP A 96 -8.99 4.53 -4.81
C ASP A 96 -7.66 5.13 -5.24
N PHE A 97 -7.49 5.31 -6.55
CA PHE A 97 -6.31 5.86 -7.17
C PHE A 97 -6.70 6.80 -8.31
N PHE A 98 -6.34 8.08 -8.22
CA PHE A 98 -6.76 9.14 -9.15
C PHE A 98 -8.29 9.15 -9.39
N ALA A 99 -9.06 9.19 -8.30
CA ALA A 99 -10.53 9.19 -8.30
C ALA A 99 -11.19 7.97 -8.97
N GLU A 100 -10.45 6.88 -9.16
CA GLU A 100 -10.94 5.63 -9.70
C GLU A 100 -10.69 4.48 -8.73
N THR A 101 -11.72 3.66 -8.47
CA THR A 101 -11.51 2.43 -7.69
C THR A 101 -10.81 1.38 -8.54
N VAL A 102 -9.69 0.89 -8.04
CA VAL A 102 -8.84 -0.08 -8.72
C VAL A 102 -8.69 -1.37 -7.91
N ARG A 103 -8.27 -2.45 -8.58
CA ARG A 103 -7.89 -3.72 -7.95
C ARG A 103 -6.47 -4.08 -8.31
N GLN A 104 -5.77 -4.67 -7.33
CA GLN A 104 -4.40 -5.10 -7.51
C GLN A 104 -4.17 -6.43 -6.79
N ASP A 105 -3.65 -7.43 -7.50
CA ASP A 105 -3.18 -8.66 -6.89
C ASP A 105 -1.69 -8.50 -6.59
N GLU A 106 -1.32 -8.58 -5.32
CA GLU A 106 0.03 -8.30 -4.85
C GLU A 106 0.73 -9.53 -4.33
N VAL A 107 2.00 -9.67 -4.68
CA VAL A 107 2.93 -10.64 -4.13
C VAL A 107 4.10 -9.93 -3.46
N PHE A 108 4.48 -10.36 -2.26
CA PHE A 108 5.51 -9.71 -1.45
C PHE A 108 6.73 -10.59 -1.29
N PHE A 109 7.88 -9.93 -1.34
CA PHE A 109 9.20 -10.53 -1.07
C PHE A 109 9.90 -9.78 0.06
N LEU A 110 10.92 -10.40 0.67
CA LEU A 110 11.83 -9.74 1.59
C LEU A 110 13.17 -9.50 0.90
N ALA A 111 13.77 -8.37 1.19
CA ALA A 111 15.16 -8.06 0.84
C ALA A 111 15.93 -7.60 2.07
N HIS A 112 17.23 -7.86 2.09
CA HIS A 112 18.15 -7.33 3.08
C HIS A 112 19.22 -6.50 2.38
N VAL A 113 19.53 -5.35 2.95
CA VAL A 113 20.56 -4.43 2.44
C VAL A 113 21.45 -3.96 3.58
N PRO A 114 22.68 -3.54 3.31
CA PRO A 114 23.58 -3.03 4.35
C PRO A 114 22.94 -1.90 5.15
N ALA A 115 23.23 -1.85 6.45
CA ALA A 115 22.81 -0.76 7.31
C ALA A 115 23.26 0.60 6.77
N GLY A 116 22.38 1.58 6.80
CA GLY A 116 22.68 2.93 6.31
C GLY A 116 22.73 3.06 4.78
N SER A 117 22.23 2.06 4.03
CA SER A 117 22.05 2.21 2.58
C SER A 117 21.30 3.49 2.27
N ALA A 118 21.93 4.35 1.45
CA ALA A 118 21.34 5.61 1.02
C ALA A 118 20.16 5.35 0.07
N VAL A 119 19.05 6.02 0.31
CA VAL A 119 17.90 5.99 -0.60
C VAL A 119 17.92 7.20 -1.52
N SER A 120 17.45 7.01 -2.76
CA SER A 120 17.25 8.08 -3.74
C SER A 120 15.87 7.93 -4.37
N THR A 121 15.23 9.07 -4.60
CA THR A 121 13.95 9.20 -5.30
C THR A 121 14.12 9.75 -6.72
N ASP A 122 15.34 9.78 -7.24
CA ASP A 122 15.65 10.34 -8.56
C ASP A 122 14.96 9.57 -9.69
N GLY A 123 14.71 8.27 -9.48
CA GLY A 123 14.03 7.37 -10.42
C GLY A 123 12.51 7.58 -10.52
N TRP A 124 11.89 8.35 -9.65
CA TRP A 124 10.44 8.53 -9.66
C TRP A 124 9.92 9.08 -10.99
N THR A 125 8.88 8.45 -11.48
CA THR A 125 8.11 8.92 -12.64
C THR A 125 7.31 10.17 -12.31
N ALA A 126 6.73 10.81 -13.32
CA ALA A 126 5.83 11.95 -13.12
C ALA A 126 4.55 11.55 -12.33
N VAL A 127 4.08 10.31 -12.48
CA VAL A 127 2.92 9.78 -11.76
C VAL A 127 3.27 9.60 -10.28
N GLU A 128 4.39 8.96 -9.97
CA GLU A 128 4.84 8.76 -8.58
C GLU A 128 5.09 10.07 -7.85
N ARG A 129 5.70 11.06 -8.51
CA ARG A 129 5.86 12.42 -7.95
C ARG A 129 4.54 13.11 -7.62
N GLY A 130 3.42 12.64 -8.18
CA GLY A 130 2.09 13.17 -7.94
C GLY A 130 1.43 12.64 -6.67
N PHE A 131 1.92 11.54 -6.09
CA PHE A 131 1.32 10.94 -4.90
C PHE A 131 2.33 10.42 -3.87
N MET A 132 3.60 10.23 -4.22
CA MET A 132 4.64 9.83 -3.27
C MET A 132 5.33 11.06 -2.69
N ASP A 133 5.53 11.05 -1.38
CA ASP A 133 6.15 12.14 -0.63
C ASP A 133 7.59 11.86 -0.24
N GLU A 134 7.87 10.65 0.22
CA GLU A 134 9.18 10.25 0.71
C GLU A 134 9.36 8.72 0.75
N VAL A 135 10.62 8.30 0.80
CA VAL A 135 11.03 6.95 1.16
C VAL A 135 11.95 7.06 2.37
N CYS A 136 11.64 6.35 3.45
CA CYS A 136 12.36 6.50 4.70
C CYS A 136 12.50 5.19 5.48
N TRP A 137 13.59 5.12 6.26
CA TRP A 137 13.87 4.02 7.16
C TRP A 137 13.15 4.18 8.49
N TRP A 138 12.49 3.12 8.93
CA TRP A 138 11.75 3.05 10.20
C TRP A 138 12.35 2.02 11.13
N GLU A 139 12.40 2.34 12.43
CA GLU A 139 12.58 1.31 13.44
C GLU A 139 11.37 0.35 13.40
N ALA A 140 11.63 -0.94 13.18
CA ALA A 140 10.56 -1.92 13.04
C ALA A 140 9.61 -2.00 14.27
N GLY A 141 10.13 -1.68 15.46
CA GLY A 141 9.36 -1.61 16.71
C GLY A 141 8.37 -0.45 16.76
N ASP A 142 8.69 0.66 16.11
CA ASP A 142 7.91 1.89 16.19
C ASP A 142 6.69 1.88 15.25
N LEU A 143 6.68 1.00 14.26
CA LEU A 143 5.56 0.90 13.32
C LEU A 143 4.21 0.64 14.00
N ALA A 144 4.20 -0.06 15.13
CA ALA A 144 2.97 -0.32 15.87
C ALA A 144 2.39 0.93 16.57
N GLN A 145 3.17 2.01 16.68
CA GLN A 145 2.79 3.28 17.30
C GLN A 145 2.45 4.36 16.27
N VAL A 146 2.64 4.06 14.98
CA VAL A 146 2.30 4.99 13.91
C VAL A 146 0.78 5.18 13.86
N THR A 147 0.33 6.43 13.94
CA THR A 147 -1.09 6.78 13.91
C THR A 147 -1.63 6.91 12.48
N ARG A 148 -0.72 7.07 11.49
CA ARG A 148 -1.07 7.12 10.08
C ARG A 148 -1.37 5.71 9.57
N GLU A 149 -2.23 5.59 8.57
CA GLU A 149 -2.51 4.30 7.92
C GLU A 149 -1.22 3.66 7.40
N ILE A 150 -1.14 2.35 7.49
CA ILE A 150 -0.05 1.55 6.89
C ILE A 150 -0.71 0.44 6.07
N PHE A 151 -0.27 0.25 4.84
CA PHE A 151 -0.81 -0.77 3.96
C PHE A 151 0.24 -1.84 3.59
N PRO A 152 -0.12 -3.15 3.74
CA PRO A 152 -1.35 -3.66 4.38
C PRO A 152 -1.38 -3.35 5.89
N ALA A 153 -2.56 -3.24 6.48
CA ALA A 153 -2.72 -2.93 7.91
C ALA A 153 -2.00 -3.93 8.83
N GLN A 154 -1.75 -5.15 8.36
CA GLN A 154 -1.00 -6.19 9.07
C GLN A 154 0.51 -5.98 9.04
N LEU A 155 1.03 -5.08 8.20
CA LEU A 155 2.47 -4.91 7.98
C LEU A 155 3.28 -4.71 9.26
N PRO A 156 2.87 -3.91 10.27
CA PRO A 156 3.63 -3.75 11.51
C PRO A 156 3.85 -5.08 12.26
N ALA A 157 2.85 -5.96 12.27
CA ALA A 157 2.97 -7.28 12.91
C ALA A 157 3.85 -8.22 12.07
N LEU A 158 3.69 -8.21 10.77
CA LEU A 158 4.46 -9.04 9.83
C LEU A 158 5.95 -8.65 9.82
N VAL A 159 6.27 -7.36 9.83
CA VAL A 159 7.66 -6.87 9.92
C VAL A 159 8.34 -7.38 11.19
N ARG A 160 7.66 -7.34 12.34
CA ARG A 160 8.20 -7.89 13.59
C ARG A 160 8.45 -9.40 13.50
N GLN A 161 7.56 -10.15 12.85
CA GLN A 161 7.71 -11.59 12.63
C GLN A 161 8.90 -11.87 11.70
N TRP A 162 8.99 -11.21 10.56
CA TRP A 162 10.01 -11.46 9.55
C TRP A 162 11.40 -10.95 9.90
N ARG A 163 11.50 -9.99 10.83
CA ARG A 163 12.79 -9.49 11.32
C ARG A 163 13.69 -10.58 11.90
N SER A 164 13.10 -11.63 12.48
CA SER A 164 13.85 -12.79 13.01
C SER A 164 14.05 -13.90 11.98
N GLY A 165 13.60 -13.72 10.75
CA GLY A 165 13.67 -14.67 9.65
C GLY A 165 12.28 -15.13 9.21
N TRP A 166 12.22 -15.62 7.99
CA TRP A 166 11.00 -16.20 7.40
C TRP A 166 11.01 -17.72 7.57
N ASP A 167 9.92 -18.30 8.01
CA ASP A 167 9.77 -19.72 8.29
C ASP A 167 9.38 -20.59 7.08
N GLY A 168 9.28 -19.98 5.90
CA GLY A 168 8.85 -20.65 4.67
C GLY A 168 7.35 -20.61 4.42
N THR A 169 6.56 -20.06 5.35
CA THR A 169 5.10 -20.00 5.21
C THR A 169 4.66 -18.75 4.44
N VAL A 170 3.92 -18.93 3.35
CA VAL A 170 3.30 -17.83 2.61
C VAL A 170 1.99 -17.45 3.28
N ILE A 171 1.84 -16.19 3.64
CA ILE A 171 0.60 -15.66 4.24
C ILE A 171 -0.33 -15.20 3.13
N HIS A 172 -1.61 -15.53 3.22
CA HIS A 172 -2.64 -15.12 2.28
C HIS A 172 -3.69 -14.26 2.98
N LEU A 173 -3.71 -12.95 2.72
CA LEU A 173 -4.64 -12.02 3.38
C LEU A 173 -6.01 -11.92 2.70
N GLY A 174 -6.17 -12.49 1.49
CA GLY A 174 -7.39 -12.32 0.71
C GLY A 174 -7.62 -10.87 0.27
N LEU A 175 -8.89 -10.50 0.12
CA LEU A 175 -9.28 -9.14 -0.30
C LEU A 175 -9.18 -8.15 0.88
N GLN A 176 -8.41 -7.09 0.68
CA GLN A 176 -8.26 -5.95 1.58
C GLN A 176 -8.88 -4.72 0.90
N ASP A 177 -9.93 -4.17 1.49
CA ASP A 177 -10.58 -2.95 0.99
C ASP A 177 -10.00 -1.74 1.74
N GLU A 178 -9.16 -0.99 1.05
CA GLU A 178 -8.39 0.16 1.57
C GLU A 178 -8.97 1.50 1.09
N ARG A 179 -10.16 1.47 0.49
CA ARG A 179 -10.84 2.68 0.05
C ARG A 179 -11.21 3.57 1.24
N THR A 180 -11.24 4.87 1.00
CA THR A 180 -11.75 5.81 1.98
C THR A 180 -13.21 5.51 2.26
N THR A 181 -13.52 4.99 3.45
CA THR A 181 -14.90 4.92 3.92
C THR A 181 -15.32 6.34 4.26
N ILE A 182 -15.96 7.05 3.33
CA ILE A 182 -16.66 8.28 3.67
C ILE A 182 -17.77 7.84 4.60
N ALA A 183 -17.60 8.12 5.91
CA ALA A 183 -18.68 7.93 6.87
C ALA A 183 -19.87 8.75 6.38
N SER A 184 -20.91 8.08 5.92
CA SER A 184 -22.17 8.74 5.55
C SER A 184 -22.63 9.55 6.77
N PRO A 185 -22.90 10.86 6.66
CA PRO A 185 -23.35 11.62 7.82
C PRO A 185 -24.57 10.92 8.39
N ALA A 186 -24.48 10.51 9.66
CA ALA A 186 -25.56 9.88 10.37
C ALA A 186 -26.79 10.79 10.26
N THR A 187 -27.82 10.30 9.59
CA THR A 187 -29.13 10.97 9.52
C THR A 187 -29.64 11.05 10.95
N THR A 188 -29.47 12.20 11.57
CA THR A 188 -30.07 12.52 12.87
C THR A 188 -31.58 12.52 12.66
N ARG A 189 -32.25 11.41 13.00
CA ARG A 189 -33.71 11.40 13.16
C ARG A 189 -34.03 12.32 14.31
N GLN A 190 -34.50 13.51 14.01
CA GLN A 190 -35.20 14.32 14.97
C GLN A 190 -36.44 13.55 15.41
N ALA A 191 -36.43 13.11 16.65
CA ALA A 191 -37.64 12.66 17.32
C ALA A 191 -38.54 13.90 17.54
N SER A 192 -39.60 13.97 16.75
CA SER A 192 -40.71 14.92 16.97
C SER A 192 -41.39 14.49 18.27
N SER A 193 -41.21 15.27 19.33
CA SER A 193 -42.02 15.18 20.54
C SER A 193 -43.39 15.86 20.25
N ALA A 194 -44.38 15.02 20.01
CA ALA A 194 -45.79 15.48 20.04
C ALA A 194 -46.14 15.78 21.50
N SER A 195 -46.41 17.04 21.77
CA SER A 195 -47.02 17.50 22.99
C SER A 195 -48.53 17.18 22.91
N GLU A 196 -48.98 16.25 23.73
CA GLU A 196 -50.43 16.13 24.01
C GLU A 196 -50.79 17.14 25.10
N GLU A 197 -51.52 18.18 24.68
CA GLU A 197 -52.34 18.97 25.59
C GLU A 197 -53.57 18.15 25.97
N GLY A 198 -53.63 17.71 27.19
CA GLY A 198 -54.82 17.15 27.83
C GLY A 198 -55.57 18.20 28.63
N HIS A 199 -56.67 18.63 28.09
CA HIS A 199 -57.66 19.44 28.76
C HIS A 199 -58.38 18.58 29.81
N HIS A 200 -58.45 19.02 31.06
CA HIS A 200 -59.61 18.72 31.92
C HIS A 200 -59.74 19.80 33.00
N ARG A 201 -60.91 20.33 33.04
CA ARG A 201 -61.83 21.00 33.96
C ARG A 201 -61.46 21.05 35.44
#